data_ba899d5af3b44c80079a824d23721b0b
#
_entry.id   ba899d5af3b44c80079a824d23721b0b
#
_cell.length_a   1.000
_cell.length_b   1.000
_cell.length_c   1.000
_cell.angle_alpha   90.00
_cell.angle_beta   90.00
_cell.angle_gamma   90.00
#
_symmetry.space_group_name_H-M   'P 1'
#
loop_
_entity.id
_entity.type
_entity.pdbx_description
1 polymer ?
#
loop_
_entity_poly.entity_id
_entity_poly.type
_entity_poly.pdbx_seq_one_letter_code
_entity_poly.pdbx_strand_id
1 'polypeptide(L)'
;MAIFSLVMTVVFGAVITVVRKSSDVQKSTDASSALRIALERIDRQVRSGNVLYSPADETAPGCTGDATAKSGTCMRVFTQANGPERCVQWQVIADPATPGTSLLRTRSWAPDWATSGDQTPWATITRGLGNPTASAYPFILQSDSDYGTRLLKVRLEAYDARRKASVVISSSMSGRNTTYGYTGAQCTSSPPT
;
A
#
# COMPACT_ATOMS: atom_id res chain seq x y z
N MET A 1 -38.33 -42.12 13.07
CA MET A 1 -38.20 -40.98 12.15
C MET A 1 -37.70 -39.73 12.85
N ALA A 2 -38.25 -39.31 14.01
CA ALA A 2 -37.84 -38.05 14.72
C ALA A 2 -36.37 -38.00 15.12
N ILE A 3 -35.81 -39.09 15.65
CA ILE A 3 -34.38 -39.15 16.07
C ILE A 3 -33.45 -38.96 14.90
N PHE A 4 -33.74 -39.61 13.74
CA PHE A 4 -32.92 -39.49 12.55
C PHE A 4 -32.89 -38.07 11.98
N SER A 5 -34.02 -37.35 11.97
CA SER A 5 -34.07 -35.97 11.51
C SER A 5 -33.29 -35.02 12.44
N LEU A 6 -33.33 -35.27 13.73
CA LEU A 6 -32.56 -34.50 14.72
C LEU A 6 -31.08 -34.67 14.53
N VAL A 7 -30.60 -35.93 14.37
CA VAL A 7 -29.18 -36.20 14.13
C VAL A 7 -28.71 -35.54 12.82
N MET A 8 -29.48 -35.67 11.74
CA MET A 8 -29.16 -35.04 10.45
C MET A 8 -29.07 -33.52 10.55
N THR A 9 -29.97 -32.88 11.29
CA THR A 9 -29.94 -31.42 11.47
C THR A 9 -28.65 -30.97 12.19
N VAL A 10 -28.23 -31.70 13.22
CA VAL A 10 -26.98 -31.38 13.95
C VAL A 10 -25.76 -31.58 13.06
N VAL A 11 -25.71 -32.70 12.29
CA VAL A 11 -24.60 -32.99 11.39
C VAL A 11 -24.49 -31.93 10.28
N PHE A 12 -25.59 -31.59 9.61
CA PHE A 12 -25.56 -30.54 8.60
C PHE A 12 -25.20 -29.17 9.18
N GLY A 13 -25.70 -28.84 10.37
CA GLY A 13 -25.32 -27.61 11.07
C GLY A 13 -23.83 -27.52 11.36
N ALA A 14 -23.23 -28.62 11.81
CA ALA A 14 -21.79 -28.70 12.05
C ALA A 14 -20.98 -28.55 10.75
N VAL A 15 -21.36 -29.27 9.69
CA VAL A 15 -20.69 -29.17 8.38
C VAL A 15 -20.75 -27.75 7.82
N ILE A 16 -21.90 -27.10 7.82
CA ILE A 16 -22.04 -25.72 7.35
C ILE A 16 -21.14 -24.77 8.15
N THR A 17 -21.07 -24.96 9.47
CA THR A 17 -20.23 -24.13 10.35
C THR A 17 -18.74 -24.31 10.01
N VAL A 18 -18.29 -25.53 9.82
CA VAL A 18 -16.88 -25.83 9.44
C VAL A 18 -16.55 -25.22 8.08
N VAL A 19 -17.39 -25.39 7.07
CA VAL A 19 -17.17 -24.83 5.73
C VAL A 19 -17.10 -23.32 5.78
N ARG A 20 -17.99 -22.65 6.52
CA ARG A 20 -17.94 -21.19 6.68
C ARG A 20 -16.63 -20.74 7.34
N LYS A 21 -16.24 -21.37 8.44
CA LYS A 21 -14.99 -21.03 9.14
C LYS A 21 -13.76 -21.27 8.26
N SER A 22 -13.72 -22.38 7.51
CA SER A 22 -12.63 -22.68 6.58
C SER A 22 -12.50 -21.60 5.49
N SER A 23 -13.62 -21.22 4.86
CA SER A 23 -13.63 -20.12 3.87
C SER A 23 -13.14 -18.80 4.44
N ASP A 24 -13.44 -18.56 5.69
CA ASP A 24 -13.05 -17.34 6.36
C ASP A 24 -11.54 -17.30 6.68
N VAL A 25 -10.96 -18.40 7.11
CA VAL A 25 -9.52 -18.53 7.33
C VAL A 25 -8.77 -18.34 6.01
N GLN A 26 -9.27 -18.95 4.92
CA GLN A 26 -8.68 -18.81 3.59
C GLN A 26 -8.61 -17.34 3.16
N LYS A 27 -9.71 -16.59 3.27
CA LYS A 27 -9.74 -15.16 2.90
C LYS A 27 -8.76 -14.31 3.71
N SER A 28 -8.62 -14.59 5.00
CA SER A 28 -7.65 -13.90 5.86
C SER A 28 -6.22 -14.19 5.44
N THR A 29 -5.94 -15.44 5.07
CA THR A 29 -4.63 -15.87 4.56
C THR A 29 -4.31 -15.21 3.22
N ASP A 30 -5.28 -15.18 2.30
CA ASP A 30 -5.12 -14.56 0.98
C ASP A 30 -4.87 -13.05 1.11
N ALA A 31 -5.61 -12.37 1.99
CA ALA A 31 -5.40 -10.96 2.29
C ALA A 31 -4.01 -10.69 2.86
N SER A 32 -3.57 -11.49 3.83
CA SER A 32 -2.22 -11.37 4.41
C SER A 32 -1.13 -11.59 3.38
N SER A 33 -1.31 -12.56 2.49
CA SER A 33 -0.37 -12.86 1.41
C SER A 33 -0.29 -11.70 0.40
N ALA A 34 -1.42 -11.13 0.01
CA ALA A 34 -1.48 -9.97 -0.87
C ALA A 34 -0.77 -8.75 -0.27
N LEU A 35 -0.95 -8.49 1.03
CA LEU A 35 -0.26 -7.42 1.74
C LEU A 35 1.25 -7.65 1.80
N ARG A 36 1.71 -8.87 2.03
CA ARG A 36 3.15 -9.20 2.03
C ARG A 36 3.78 -8.96 0.68
N ILE A 37 3.15 -9.41 -0.41
CA ILE A 37 3.62 -9.18 -1.78
C ILE A 37 3.69 -7.68 -2.08
N ALA A 38 2.70 -6.91 -1.65
CA ALA A 38 2.70 -5.46 -1.80
C ALA A 38 3.87 -4.81 -1.06
N LEU A 39 4.10 -5.20 0.21
CA LEU A 39 5.23 -4.71 1.00
C LEU A 39 6.58 -5.07 0.40
N GLU A 40 6.77 -6.29 -0.11
CA GLU A 40 8.01 -6.71 -0.77
C GLU A 40 8.30 -5.87 -2.02
N ARG A 41 7.28 -5.53 -2.80
CA ARG A 41 7.43 -4.64 -3.96
C ARG A 41 7.85 -3.23 -3.54
N ILE A 42 7.21 -2.68 -2.50
CA ILE A 42 7.56 -1.38 -1.94
C ILE A 42 8.99 -1.41 -1.39
N ASP A 43 9.34 -2.44 -0.59
CA ASP A 43 10.66 -2.59 0.02
C ASP A 43 11.78 -2.59 -1.02
N ARG A 44 11.61 -3.35 -2.10
CA ARG A 44 12.58 -3.40 -3.21
C ARG A 44 12.81 -2.02 -3.81
N GLN A 45 11.76 -1.25 -4.03
CA GLN A 45 11.89 0.09 -4.61
C GLN A 45 12.46 1.10 -3.62
N VAL A 46 12.07 1.03 -2.36
CA VAL A 46 12.60 1.91 -1.30
C VAL A 46 14.09 1.65 -1.09
N ARG A 47 14.52 0.39 -0.99
CA ARG A 47 15.96 0.03 -0.83
C ARG A 47 16.82 0.46 -2.00
N SER A 48 16.27 0.45 -3.20
CA SER A 48 16.97 0.95 -4.40
C SER A 48 16.74 2.44 -4.63
N GLY A 49 15.90 3.07 -3.81
CA GLY A 49 15.55 4.48 -3.91
C GLY A 49 16.73 5.40 -3.59
N ASN A 50 17.06 6.26 -4.54
CA ASN A 50 18.08 7.29 -4.36
C ASN A 50 17.52 8.48 -3.59
N VAL A 51 16.25 8.82 -3.83
CA VAL A 51 15.53 9.90 -3.12
C VAL A 51 14.15 9.42 -2.69
N LEU A 52 13.83 9.61 -1.42
CA LEU A 52 12.49 9.41 -0.86
C LEU A 52 11.85 10.77 -0.63
N TYR A 53 10.67 10.98 -1.21
CA TYR A 53 9.91 12.22 -1.04
C TYR A 53 8.96 12.10 0.16
N SER A 54 8.72 13.20 0.83
CA SER A 54 7.78 13.23 1.96
C SER A 54 6.37 12.88 1.48
N PRO A 55 5.70 11.90 2.11
CA PRO A 55 4.30 11.59 1.79
C PRO A 55 3.34 12.75 2.01
N ALA A 56 3.70 13.70 2.89
CA ALA A 56 2.89 14.88 3.15
C ALA A 56 2.89 15.90 2.00
N ASP A 57 3.95 15.87 1.17
CA ASP A 57 4.13 16.83 0.08
C ASP A 57 3.55 16.33 -1.25
N GLU A 58 2.86 15.19 -1.22
CA GLU A 58 2.24 14.61 -2.41
C GLU A 58 0.94 15.33 -2.77
N THR A 59 0.93 15.95 -3.96
CA THR A 59 -0.19 16.78 -4.45
C THR A 59 -1.04 16.10 -5.53
N ALA A 60 -0.73 14.85 -5.91
CA ALA A 60 -1.51 14.14 -6.91
C ALA A 60 -2.97 13.95 -6.44
N PRO A 61 -3.95 13.94 -7.36
CA PRO A 61 -5.35 13.73 -7.02
C PRO A 61 -5.59 12.49 -6.16
N GLY A 62 -6.30 12.68 -5.05
CA GLY A 62 -6.56 11.61 -4.06
C GLY A 62 -5.44 11.39 -3.06
N CYS A 63 -4.36 12.15 -3.10
CA CYS A 63 -3.34 12.17 -2.05
C CYS A 63 -3.77 13.10 -0.92
N THR A 64 -3.64 12.63 0.30
CA THR A 64 -3.82 13.41 1.52
C THR A 64 -2.64 13.13 2.46
N GLY A 65 -2.22 14.11 3.21
CA GLY A 65 -1.07 13.98 4.10
C GLY A 65 -1.10 14.92 5.29
N ASP A 66 -0.20 14.65 6.24
CA ASP A 66 0.07 15.45 7.42
C ASP A 66 1.54 15.88 7.41
N ALA A 67 1.78 17.18 7.24
CA ALA A 67 3.11 17.74 7.18
C ALA A 67 3.88 17.59 8.50
N THR A 68 3.19 17.64 9.65
CA THR A 68 3.81 17.51 10.97
C THR A 68 4.33 16.09 11.19
N ALA A 69 3.51 15.08 10.82
CA ALA A 69 3.87 13.67 10.95
C ALA A 69 4.67 13.14 9.73
N LYS A 70 4.88 13.95 8.70
CA LYS A 70 5.47 13.54 7.40
C LYS A 70 4.84 12.26 6.86
N SER A 71 3.53 12.18 6.92
CA SER A 71 2.75 11.01 6.60
C SER A 71 1.68 11.30 5.56
N GLY A 72 1.21 10.27 4.86
CA GLY A 72 0.19 10.46 3.84
C GLY A 72 -0.32 9.16 3.22
N THR A 73 -1.31 9.32 2.35
CA THR A 73 -1.88 8.23 1.54
C THR A 73 -1.08 7.93 0.28
N CYS A 74 -0.12 8.78 -0.05
CA CYS A 74 0.76 8.66 -1.21
C CYS A 74 2.22 8.73 -0.78
N MET A 75 3.08 8.12 -1.57
CA MET A 75 4.53 8.30 -1.46
C MET A 75 5.17 8.25 -2.84
N ARG A 76 6.33 8.88 -2.98
CA ARG A 76 7.10 8.91 -4.22
C ARG A 76 8.56 8.57 -3.96
N VAL A 77 9.16 7.82 -4.88
CA VAL A 77 10.55 7.39 -4.81
C VAL A 77 11.20 7.64 -6.17
N PHE A 78 12.41 8.24 -6.16
CA PHE A 78 13.27 8.23 -7.33
C PHE A 78 14.24 7.06 -7.22
N THR A 79 14.30 6.23 -8.25
CA THR A 79 15.08 4.98 -8.23
C THR A 79 15.71 4.67 -9.59
N GLN A 80 16.79 3.92 -9.56
CA GLN A 80 17.48 3.34 -10.71
C GLN A 80 17.57 1.81 -10.60
N ALA A 81 16.63 1.19 -9.87
CA ALA A 81 16.64 -0.25 -9.58
C ALA A 81 16.78 -1.14 -10.82
N ASN A 82 16.26 -0.68 -11.97
CA ASN A 82 16.23 -1.42 -13.22
C ASN A 82 17.11 -0.77 -14.30
N GLY A 83 18.10 0.03 -13.90
CA GLY A 83 19.02 0.74 -14.80
C GLY A 83 18.56 2.15 -15.17
N PRO A 84 17.44 2.37 -15.89
CA PRO A 84 16.97 3.71 -16.20
C PRO A 84 16.41 4.42 -14.97
N GLU A 85 16.53 5.74 -14.97
CA GLU A 85 15.95 6.60 -13.94
C GLU A 85 14.43 6.56 -13.98
N ARG A 86 13.82 6.36 -12.82
CA ARG A 86 12.37 6.28 -12.66
C ARG A 86 11.88 6.99 -11.42
N CYS A 87 10.80 7.73 -11.59
CA CYS A 87 9.95 8.17 -10.51
C CYS A 87 8.85 7.12 -10.33
N VAL A 88 8.70 6.62 -9.13
CA VAL A 88 7.65 5.64 -8.80
C VAL A 88 6.75 6.24 -7.72
N GLN A 89 5.46 6.23 -7.97
CA GLN A 89 4.45 6.70 -7.03
C GLN A 89 3.55 5.55 -6.58
N TRP A 90 3.33 5.49 -5.29
CA TRP A 90 2.38 4.57 -4.65
C TRP A 90 1.25 5.38 -4.05
N GLN A 91 0.04 4.85 -4.12
CA GLN A 91 -1.14 5.52 -3.59
C GLN A 91 -2.12 4.53 -3.00
N VAL A 92 -2.63 4.84 -1.81
CA VAL A 92 -3.81 4.20 -1.23
C VAL A 92 -4.99 5.15 -1.42
N ILE A 93 -5.99 4.70 -2.16
CA ILE A 93 -7.18 5.51 -2.53
C ILE A 93 -8.45 4.68 -2.34
N ALA A 94 -9.59 5.33 -2.14
CA ALA A 94 -10.87 4.66 -2.08
C ALA A 94 -11.11 3.76 -3.31
N ASP A 95 -11.57 2.53 -3.08
CA ASP A 95 -11.86 1.61 -4.16
C ASP A 95 -13.24 1.90 -4.78
N PRO A 96 -13.29 2.36 -6.04
CA PRO A 96 -14.57 2.64 -6.70
C PRO A 96 -15.43 1.38 -6.91
N ALA A 97 -14.81 0.20 -6.95
CA ALA A 97 -15.51 -1.06 -7.14
C ALA A 97 -16.08 -1.64 -5.84
N THR A 98 -15.54 -1.24 -4.68
CA THR A 98 -15.96 -1.76 -3.38
C THR A 98 -16.07 -0.62 -2.36
N PRO A 99 -17.24 0.04 -2.27
CA PRO A 99 -17.44 1.14 -1.34
C PRO A 99 -17.07 0.77 0.11
N GLY A 100 -16.44 1.70 0.83
CA GLY A 100 -16.00 1.50 2.21
C GLY A 100 -14.66 0.80 2.35
N THR A 101 -13.99 0.48 1.25
CA THR A 101 -12.62 -0.04 1.23
C THR A 101 -11.71 0.82 0.36
N SER A 102 -10.41 0.57 0.46
CA SER A 102 -9.38 1.22 -0.35
C SER A 102 -8.59 0.19 -1.18
N LEU A 103 -7.90 0.69 -2.17
CA LEU A 103 -6.95 -0.07 -2.98
C LEU A 103 -5.57 0.58 -2.93
N LEU A 104 -4.53 -0.25 -3.09
CA LEU A 104 -3.17 0.19 -3.32
C LEU A 104 -2.86 0.12 -4.81
N ARG A 105 -2.38 1.22 -5.36
CA ARG A 105 -1.96 1.31 -6.76
C ARG A 105 -0.58 1.95 -6.89
N THR A 106 0.06 1.72 -8.02
CA THR A 106 1.36 2.29 -8.36
C THR A 106 1.42 2.73 -9.80
N ARG A 107 2.26 3.70 -10.08
CA ARG A 107 2.65 4.11 -11.44
C ARG A 107 4.12 4.54 -11.44
N SER A 108 4.70 4.61 -12.61
CA SER A 108 6.06 5.10 -12.78
C SER A 108 6.20 5.98 -14.02
N TRP A 109 7.19 6.86 -14.02
CA TRP A 109 7.51 7.71 -15.17
C TRP A 109 9.00 8.06 -15.19
N ALA A 110 9.51 8.42 -16.35
CA ALA A 110 10.85 8.98 -16.49
C ALA A 110 10.88 10.42 -15.97
N PRO A 111 12.01 10.91 -15.40
CA PRO A 111 12.12 12.30 -14.95
C PRO A 111 11.77 13.34 -16.01
N ASP A 112 12.02 13.03 -17.29
CA ASP A 112 11.72 13.83 -18.47
C ASP A 112 10.37 13.50 -19.13
N TRP A 113 9.45 12.84 -18.43
CA TRP A 113 8.16 12.37 -18.94
C TRP A 113 7.36 13.41 -19.74
N ALA A 114 7.47 14.68 -19.36
CA ALA A 114 6.76 15.76 -20.04
C ALA A 114 7.21 15.94 -21.49
N THR A 115 8.44 15.55 -21.81
CA THR A 115 9.01 15.61 -23.15
C THR A 115 8.99 14.25 -23.84
N SER A 116 9.36 13.19 -23.11
CA SER A 116 9.44 11.83 -23.64
C SER A 116 8.10 11.12 -23.74
N GLY A 117 7.10 11.52 -22.94
CA GLY A 117 5.84 10.80 -22.79
C GLY A 117 5.98 9.46 -22.03
N ASP A 118 7.15 9.16 -21.48
CA ASP A 118 7.44 7.86 -20.84
C ASP A 118 6.83 7.80 -19.43
N GLN A 119 5.59 7.33 -19.38
CA GLN A 119 4.84 7.11 -18.16
C GLN A 119 3.99 5.84 -18.25
N THR A 120 3.77 5.19 -17.12
CA THR A 120 2.86 4.05 -17.03
C THR A 120 1.49 4.49 -16.50
N PRO A 121 0.40 3.81 -16.92
CA PRO A 121 -0.88 3.98 -16.27
C PRO A 121 -0.82 3.48 -14.83
N TRP A 122 -1.83 3.84 -14.04
CA TRP A 122 -2.00 3.28 -12.71
C TRP A 122 -2.27 1.78 -12.75
N ALA A 123 -1.45 1.02 -12.03
CA ALA A 123 -1.60 -0.42 -11.85
C ALA A 123 -2.08 -0.71 -10.41
N THR A 124 -3.22 -1.37 -10.28
CA THR A 124 -3.71 -1.83 -8.97
C THR A 124 -2.88 -3.03 -8.51
N ILE A 125 -2.37 -2.95 -7.30
CA ILE A 125 -1.54 -3.99 -6.68
C ILE A 125 -2.39 -4.88 -5.77
N THR A 126 -3.23 -4.27 -4.93
CA THR A 126 -4.15 -5.01 -4.05
C THR A 126 -5.38 -4.17 -3.75
N ARG A 127 -6.47 -4.83 -3.40
CA ARG A 127 -7.76 -4.25 -3.02
C ARG A 127 -8.17 -4.70 -1.63
N GLY A 128 -9.26 -4.15 -1.12
CA GLY A 128 -9.81 -4.53 0.18
C GLY A 128 -8.98 -4.02 1.35
N LEU A 129 -8.31 -2.89 1.18
CA LEU A 129 -7.63 -2.20 2.28
C LEU A 129 -8.63 -1.42 3.12
N GLY A 130 -8.32 -1.23 4.40
CA GLY A 130 -9.00 -0.27 5.25
C GLY A 130 -8.79 1.16 4.76
N ASN A 131 -9.77 2.01 4.98
CA ASN A 131 -9.65 3.41 4.61
C ASN A 131 -8.63 4.12 5.51
N PRO A 132 -7.62 4.79 4.93
CA PRO A 132 -6.68 5.56 5.71
C PRO A 132 -7.37 6.66 6.50
N THR A 133 -6.92 6.88 7.72
CA THR A 133 -7.34 8.01 8.57
C THR A 133 -6.14 8.88 8.90
N ALA A 134 -6.36 10.11 9.33
CA ALA A 134 -5.29 11.02 9.72
C ALA A 134 -4.39 10.46 10.83
N SER A 135 -4.93 9.59 11.69
CA SER A 135 -4.17 8.91 12.75
C SER A 135 -3.48 7.63 12.28
N ALA A 136 -3.72 7.17 11.06
CA ALA A 136 -3.25 5.88 10.55
C ALA A 136 -2.96 5.92 9.03
N TYR A 137 -2.17 6.90 8.61
CA TYR A 137 -1.69 6.96 7.24
C TYR A 137 -0.81 5.76 6.89
N PRO A 138 -0.90 5.27 5.63
CA PRO A 138 -0.14 4.10 5.19
C PRO A 138 1.36 4.35 5.04
N PHE A 139 1.78 5.58 4.74
CA PHE A 139 3.17 5.93 4.51
C PHE A 139 3.61 7.02 5.48
N ILE A 140 4.72 6.79 6.19
CA ILE A 140 5.29 7.73 7.16
C ILE A 140 6.79 7.79 6.90
N LEU A 141 7.30 8.95 6.52
CA LEU A 141 8.73 9.18 6.38
C LEU A 141 9.28 9.69 7.71
N GLN A 142 10.00 8.83 8.40
CA GLN A 142 10.62 9.19 9.67
C GLN A 142 11.85 10.05 9.40
N SER A 143 11.91 11.23 10.01
CA SER A 143 13.09 12.05 10.08
C SER A 143 13.65 11.93 11.49
N ASP A 144 14.63 11.08 11.65
CA ASP A 144 15.46 11.05 12.84
C ASP A 144 16.72 11.86 12.59
N SER A 145 17.23 12.54 13.62
CA SER A 145 18.49 13.29 13.56
C SER A 145 19.68 12.41 13.15
N ASP A 146 19.64 11.13 13.53
CA ASP A 146 20.74 10.20 13.31
C ASP A 146 20.70 9.52 11.94
N TYR A 147 19.50 9.31 11.38
CA TYR A 147 19.31 8.58 10.11
C TYR A 147 18.83 9.46 8.96
N GLY A 148 18.56 10.74 9.21
CA GLY A 148 17.99 11.65 8.21
C GLY A 148 16.62 11.17 7.73
N THR A 149 16.26 11.53 6.49
CA THR A 149 14.97 11.17 5.86
C THR A 149 15.04 9.85 5.10
N ARG A 150 15.61 8.80 5.71
CA ARG A 150 15.88 7.51 5.02
C ARG A 150 14.91 6.40 5.41
N LEU A 151 14.22 6.53 6.53
CA LEU A 151 13.38 5.47 7.07
C LEU A 151 11.92 5.72 6.71
N LEU A 152 11.39 4.87 5.85
CA LEU A 152 9.97 4.83 5.51
C LEU A 152 9.29 3.73 6.30
N LYS A 153 8.29 4.09 7.10
CA LYS A 153 7.37 3.13 7.71
C LYS A 153 6.14 3.00 6.82
N VAL A 154 5.83 1.77 6.45
CA VAL A 154 4.64 1.42 5.68
C VAL A 154 3.70 0.62 6.56
N ARG A 155 2.44 1.03 6.64
CA ARG A 155 1.37 0.34 7.36
C ARG A 155 0.22 0.08 6.40
N LEU A 156 -0.03 -1.17 6.10
CA LEU A 156 -1.16 -1.60 5.29
C LEU A 156 -2.14 -2.41 6.15
N GLU A 157 -3.42 -2.14 5.97
CA GLU A 157 -4.49 -2.79 6.69
C GLU A 157 -5.45 -3.43 5.70
N ALA A 158 -5.59 -4.76 5.73
CA ALA A 158 -6.64 -5.46 5.00
C ALA A 158 -7.90 -5.48 5.87
N TYR A 159 -9.00 -5.05 5.30
CA TYR A 159 -10.29 -4.93 6.00
C TYR A 159 -11.31 -5.90 5.44
N ASP A 160 -11.86 -6.73 6.30
CA ASP A 160 -13.02 -7.58 5.99
C ASP A 160 -14.30 -6.91 6.52
N ALA A 161 -15.05 -6.28 5.61
CA ALA A 161 -16.28 -5.57 5.95
C ALA A 161 -17.38 -6.49 6.54
N ARG A 162 -17.38 -7.79 6.21
CA ARG A 162 -18.38 -8.74 6.72
C ARG A 162 -18.13 -9.10 8.17
N ARG A 163 -16.85 -9.17 8.56
CA ARG A 163 -16.44 -9.54 9.93
C ARG A 163 -16.15 -8.34 10.80
N LYS A 164 -16.05 -7.15 10.22
CA LYS A 164 -15.53 -5.96 10.90
C LYS A 164 -14.17 -6.22 11.56
N ALA A 165 -13.35 -7.03 10.89
CA ALA A 165 -12.03 -7.41 11.36
C ALA A 165 -10.97 -6.91 10.38
N SER A 166 -9.81 -6.53 10.90
CA SER A 166 -8.69 -6.10 10.08
C SER A 166 -7.42 -6.89 10.41
N VAL A 167 -6.60 -7.08 9.38
CA VAL A 167 -5.23 -7.58 9.50
C VAL A 167 -4.30 -6.45 9.16
N VAL A 168 -3.49 -6.02 10.11
CA VAL A 168 -2.51 -4.93 9.93
C VAL A 168 -1.13 -5.53 9.75
N ILE A 169 -0.44 -5.13 8.69
CA ILE A 169 0.96 -5.43 8.49
C ILE A 169 1.72 -4.10 8.40
N SER A 170 2.76 -3.97 9.18
CA SER A 170 3.65 -2.81 9.15
C SER A 170 5.09 -3.24 8.97
N SER A 171 5.84 -2.45 8.22
CA SER A 171 7.28 -2.66 8.00
C SER A 171 7.97 -1.31 7.97
N SER A 172 9.22 -1.28 8.42
CA SER A 172 10.10 -0.12 8.29
C SER A 172 11.20 -0.46 7.29
N MET A 173 11.39 0.41 6.31
CA MET A 173 12.26 0.22 5.17
C MET A 173 13.22 1.38 5.08
N SER A 174 14.52 1.11 4.95
CA SER A 174 15.53 2.15 4.79
C SER A 174 15.93 2.27 3.33
N GLY A 175 15.76 3.47 2.77
CA GLY A 175 16.27 3.84 1.45
C GLY A 175 17.72 4.31 1.51
N ARG A 176 18.37 4.40 0.36
CA ARG A 176 19.68 5.06 0.27
C ARG A 176 19.56 6.54 0.59
N ASN A 177 18.52 7.17 0.04
CA ASN A 177 18.16 8.58 0.20
C ASN A 177 19.40 9.49 0.30
N THR A 178 20.32 9.31 -0.64
CA THR A 178 21.55 10.07 -0.65
C THR A 178 21.31 11.35 -1.46
N THR A 179 21.65 12.47 -0.88
CA THR A 179 21.64 13.75 -1.59
C THR A 179 22.89 13.92 -2.46
N TYR A 180 23.84 12.99 -2.38
CA TYR A 180 25.06 13.05 -3.16
C TYR A 180 24.76 12.71 -4.63
N GLY A 181 24.93 13.71 -5.49
CA GLY A 181 24.66 13.57 -6.93
C GLY A 181 23.19 13.72 -7.35
N TYR A 182 22.26 13.87 -6.40
CA TYR A 182 20.83 14.06 -6.68
C TYR A 182 20.30 15.27 -5.92
N THR A 183 19.77 16.24 -6.64
CA THR A 183 19.27 17.50 -6.06
C THR A 183 17.88 17.41 -5.46
N GLY A 184 17.24 16.24 -5.51
CA GLY A 184 15.83 16.05 -5.13
C GLY A 184 14.82 16.60 -6.16
N ALA A 185 15.31 17.18 -7.25
CA ALA A 185 14.45 17.78 -8.29
C ALA A 185 13.95 16.79 -9.35
N GLN A 186 14.48 15.57 -9.37
CA GLN A 186 14.25 14.60 -10.47
C GLN A 186 12.79 14.20 -10.66
N CYS A 187 11.99 14.23 -9.60
CA CYS A 187 10.58 13.82 -9.63
C CYS A 187 9.64 14.93 -9.13
N THR A 188 9.99 16.19 -9.28
CA THR A 188 9.18 17.31 -8.77
C THR A 188 7.82 17.43 -9.45
N SER A 189 7.74 17.08 -10.73
CA SER A 189 6.48 17.01 -11.46
C SER A 189 5.99 15.57 -11.54
N SER A 190 4.68 15.36 -11.37
CA SER A 190 4.03 14.08 -11.60
C SER A 190 3.11 14.18 -12.81
N PRO A 191 2.99 13.12 -13.63
CA PRO A 191 2.04 13.10 -14.73
C PRO A 191 0.61 13.36 -14.26
N PRO A 192 -0.24 13.97 -15.09
CA PRO A 192 -1.67 14.07 -14.80
C PRO A 192 -2.27 12.67 -14.63
N THR A 193 -3.39 12.58 -13.96
CA THR A 193 -4.13 11.31 -13.72
C THR A 193 -4.95 10.92 -14.93
#